data_1097b3cbe4cc02e94a73a52e17403931
#
_entry.id   1097b3cbe4cc02e94a73a52e17403931
#
_cell.length_a   1.000
_cell.length_b   1.000
_cell.length_c   1.000
_cell.angle_alpha   90.00
_cell.angle_beta   90.00
_cell.angle_gamma   90.00
#
_symmetry.space_group_name_H-M   'P 1'
#
loop_
_entity.id
_entity.type
_entity.pdbx_description
1 polymer ?
#
loop_
_entity_poly.entity_id
_entity_poly.type
_entity_poly.pdbx_seq_one_letter_code
_entity_poly.pdbx_strand_id
1 'polypeptide(L)'
;CKILLDSRAFKKEEMVSVLDKLILCCVPEKNQKLVKDLIANEEFHYVEPRHQSDFLDTMWDIGQAIRNCRFIEIDYVRTKDKKVVHRKVKPVAIMFSEYYFYVTAFIDDDEVKKEFDVLDDSFPTIYRLDRIKKLNVSNEYFHIPYSSRFEEGEFRKRIQFMIGGKLRKVKFKYKGLDVDAVLDRLPTARIMSVTDNEYYIEAETFGAGVDMWLRSQGDNIVIEEG
;
A
#
# COMPACT_ATOMS: atom_id res chain seq x y z
N CYS A 1 -0.95 -2.75 -19.62
CA CYS A 1 -0.31 -1.45 -19.89
C CYS A 1 -1.07 -0.30 -19.23
N LYS A 2 -2.39 -0.12 -19.46
CA LYS A 2 -3.16 1.03 -18.93
C LYS A 2 -3.12 1.13 -17.40
N ILE A 3 -3.29 0.03 -16.68
CA ILE A 3 -3.16 -0.01 -15.20
C ILE A 3 -1.78 0.48 -14.74
N LEU A 4 -0.71 0.13 -15.47
CA LEU A 4 0.64 0.60 -15.14
C LEU A 4 0.79 2.10 -15.39
N LEU A 5 0.30 2.61 -16.50
CA LEU A 5 0.30 4.05 -16.79
C LEU A 5 -0.50 4.82 -15.72
N ASP A 6 -1.69 4.36 -15.36
CA ASP A 6 -2.54 4.98 -14.34
C ASP A 6 -1.90 4.94 -12.95
N SER A 7 -1.09 3.92 -12.66
CA SER A 7 -0.39 3.79 -11.37
C SER A 7 0.58 4.94 -11.08
N ARG A 8 1.17 5.54 -12.12
CA ARG A 8 2.18 6.61 -12.01
C ARG A 8 3.32 6.26 -11.04
N ALA A 9 3.66 4.96 -10.96
CA ALA A 9 4.58 4.44 -9.96
C ALA A 9 6.06 4.65 -10.31
N PHE A 10 6.38 4.84 -11.58
CA PHE A 10 7.73 4.83 -12.13
C PHE A 10 8.08 6.16 -12.79
N LYS A 11 9.37 6.46 -12.93
CA LYS A 11 9.83 7.52 -13.82
C LYS A 11 9.43 7.21 -15.26
N LYS A 12 9.32 8.23 -16.11
CA LYS A 12 8.86 8.06 -17.50
C LYS A 12 9.69 7.04 -18.27
N GLU A 13 11.01 7.12 -18.14
CA GLU A 13 11.92 6.19 -18.84
C GLU A 13 11.77 4.74 -18.37
N GLU A 14 11.61 4.54 -17.06
CA GLU A 14 11.37 3.22 -16.46
C GLU A 14 10.02 2.67 -16.94
N MET A 15 8.96 3.50 -16.93
CA MET A 15 7.62 3.12 -17.37
C MET A 15 7.64 2.67 -18.84
N VAL A 16 8.26 3.44 -19.75
CA VAL A 16 8.39 3.09 -21.16
C VAL A 16 9.13 1.75 -21.32
N SER A 17 10.26 1.58 -20.59
CA SER A 17 11.02 0.33 -20.63
C SER A 17 10.20 -0.88 -20.17
N VAL A 18 9.41 -0.73 -19.11
CA VAL A 18 8.53 -1.80 -18.59
C VAL A 18 7.42 -2.12 -19.58
N LEU A 19 6.78 -1.10 -20.18
CA LEU A 19 5.72 -1.29 -21.17
C LEU A 19 6.23 -1.99 -22.42
N ASP A 20 7.38 -1.57 -22.95
CA ASP A 20 7.97 -2.20 -24.13
C ASP A 20 8.29 -3.68 -23.88
N LYS A 21 8.86 -4.01 -22.72
CA LYS A 21 9.13 -5.42 -22.37
C LYS A 21 7.84 -6.22 -22.20
N LEU A 22 6.81 -5.67 -21.57
CA LEU A 22 5.52 -6.34 -21.45
C LEU A 22 4.87 -6.60 -22.79
N ILE A 23 4.87 -5.62 -23.69
CA ILE A 23 4.31 -5.77 -25.05
C ILE A 23 5.09 -6.82 -25.80
N LEU A 24 6.43 -6.75 -25.78
CA LEU A 24 7.28 -7.71 -26.49
C LEU A 24 7.06 -9.15 -25.98
N CYS A 25 6.97 -9.34 -24.67
CA CYS A 25 6.95 -10.68 -24.07
C CYS A 25 5.54 -11.28 -23.95
N CYS A 26 4.50 -10.44 -23.80
CA CYS A 26 3.15 -10.91 -23.45
C CYS A 26 2.12 -10.72 -24.59
N VAL A 27 2.45 -9.96 -25.64
CA VAL A 27 1.52 -9.68 -26.75
C VAL A 27 2.00 -10.38 -28.03
N PRO A 28 1.14 -11.15 -28.70
CA PRO A 28 1.49 -11.72 -30.01
C PRO A 28 1.96 -10.64 -30.99
N GLU A 29 3.01 -10.93 -31.76
CA GLU A 29 3.69 -9.96 -32.64
C GLU A 29 2.72 -9.18 -33.54
N LYS A 30 1.74 -9.86 -34.15
CA LYS A 30 0.70 -9.25 -34.98
C LYS A 30 -0.14 -8.18 -34.28
N ASN A 31 -0.20 -8.18 -32.94
CA ASN A 31 -1.02 -7.28 -32.14
C ASN A 31 -0.19 -6.20 -31.41
N GLN A 32 1.15 -6.30 -31.40
CA GLN A 32 2.01 -5.37 -30.66
C GLN A 32 1.82 -3.93 -31.09
N LYS A 33 1.74 -3.69 -32.43
CA LYS A 33 1.48 -2.35 -32.96
C LYS A 33 0.14 -1.79 -32.48
N LEU A 34 -0.91 -2.59 -32.52
CA LEU A 34 -2.23 -2.17 -32.05
C LEU A 34 -2.20 -1.76 -30.57
N VAL A 35 -1.52 -2.54 -29.72
CA VAL A 35 -1.41 -2.21 -28.29
C VAL A 35 -0.63 -0.91 -28.09
N LYS A 36 0.48 -0.71 -28.80
CA LYS A 36 1.25 0.54 -28.77
C LYS A 36 0.40 1.75 -29.19
N ASP A 37 -0.34 1.63 -30.28
CA ASP A 37 -1.22 2.70 -30.77
C ASP A 37 -2.32 3.05 -29.74
N LEU A 38 -2.87 2.04 -29.03
CA LEU A 38 -3.92 2.22 -28.01
C LEU A 38 -3.44 2.92 -26.73
N ILE A 39 -2.15 2.83 -26.41
CA ILE A 39 -1.59 3.46 -25.20
C ILE A 39 -0.80 4.74 -25.51
N ALA A 40 -0.52 5.03 -26.79
CA ALA A 40 0.40 6.09 -27.20
C ALA A 40 0.06 7.47 -26.63
N ASN A 41 -1.21 7.83 -26.54
CA ASN A 41 -1.63 9.12 -26.00
C ASN A 41 -1.37 9.21 -24.48
N GLU A 42 -1.70 8.16 -23.74
CA GLU A 42 -1.46 8.12 -22.28
C GLU A 42 0.04 8.07 -21.95
N GLU A 43 0.83 7.35 -22.74
CA GLU A 43 2.29 7.30 -22.62
C GLU A 43 2.92 8.66 -22.92
N PHE A 44 2.46 9.36 -23.96
CA PHE A 44 2.95 10.70 -24.30
C PHE A 44 2.71 11.71 -23.16
N HIS A 45 1.50 11.68 -22.58
CA HIS A 45 1.07 12.57 -21.51
C HIS A 45 1.34 11.98 -20.10
N TYR A 46 2.14 10.94 -20.01
CA TYR A 46 2.44 10.32 -18.72
C TYR A 46 3.02 11.32 -17.72
N VAL A 47 2.42 11.37 -16.55
CA VAL A 47 2.86 12.23 -15.44
C VAL A 47 3.61 11.36 -14.44
N GLU A 48 4.92 11.47 -14.45
CA GLU A 48 5.77 10.74 -13.51
C GLU A 48 5.61 11.22 -12.06
N PRO A 49 5.97 10.40 -11.06
CA PRO A 49 5.93 10.81 -9.66
C PRO A 49 6.90 11.95 -9.38
N ARG A 50 6.58 12.81 -8.43
CA ARG A 50 7.45 13.93 -8.05
C ARG A 50 8.74 13.52 -7.36
N HIS A 51 8.80 12.32 -6.77
CA HIS A 51 10.04 11.79 -6.23
C HIS A 51 10.92 11.29 -7.37
N GLN A 52 12.20 11.62 -7.31
CA GLN A 52 13.20 11.20 -8.31
C GLN A 52 14.08 10.05 -7.79
N SER A 53 13.59 9.28 -6.80
CA SER A 53 14.39 8.21 -6.18
C SER A 53 14.44 6.97 -7.06
N ASP A 54 15.64 6.42 -7.22
CA ASP A 54 15.87 5.11 -7.82
C ASP A 54 15.65 4.05 -6.73
N PHE A 55 14.42 3.54 -6.63
CA PHE A 55 14.05 2.59 -5.58
C PHE A 55 13.98 1.14 -6.05
N LEU A 56 14.19 0.86 -7.33
CA LEU A 56 14.08 -0.50 -7.87
C LEU A 56 15.10 -1.46 -7.25
N ASP A 57 16.36 -1.04 -7.12
CA ASP A 57 17.39 -1.84 -6.47
C ASP A 57 17.07 -2.01 -4.97
N THR A 58 16.66 -0.93 -4.31
CA THR A 58 16.20 -0.98 -2.91
C THR A 58 15.04 -1.95 -2.72
N MET A 59 14.07 -1.96 -3.64
CA MET A 59 12.94 -2.88 -3.62
C MET A 59 13.39 -4.33 -3.80
N TRP A 60 14.36 -4.57 -4.69
CA TRP A 60 14.93 -5.89 -4.90
C TRP A 60 15.65 -6.41 -3.66
N ASP A 61 16.49 -5.59 -3.04
CA ASP A 61 17.21 -5.94 -1.81
C ASP A 61 16.25 -6.24 -0.65
N ILE A 62 15.20 -5.44 -0.49
CA ILE A 62 14.13 -5.69 0.49
C ILE A 62 13.41 -7.02 0.17
N GLY A 63 13.09 -7.28 -1.10
CA GLY A 63 12.49 -8.55 -1.53
C GLY A 63 13.33 -9.77 -1.15
N GLN A 64 14.65 -9.68 -1.35
CA GLN A 64 15.59 -10.72 -0.92
C GLN A 64 15.65 -10.85 0.62
N ALA A 65 15.62 -9.74 1.35
CA ALA A 65 15.60 -9.76 2.81
C ALA A 65 14.32 -10.42 3.35
N ILE A 66 13.15 -10.13 2.78
CA ILE A 66 11.88 -10.77 3.13
C ILE A 66 11.95 -12.27 2.88
N ARG A 67 12.37 -12.68 1.69
CA ARG A 67 12.50 -14.10 1.32
C ARG A 67 13.39 -14.90 2.26
N ASN A 68 14.47 -14.26 2.71
CA ASN A 68 15.50 -14.89 3.54
C ASN A 68 15.32 -14.60 5.04
N CYS A 69 14.22 -13.96 5.46
CA CYS A 69 13.95 -13.56 6.85
C CYS A 69 15.13 -12.79 7.48
N ARG A 70 15.71 -11.83 6.75
CA ARG A 70 16.82 -11.01 7.23
C ARG A 70 16.33 -9.65 7.70
N PHE A 71 16.87 -9.16 8.82
CA PHE A 71 16.64 -7.79 9.23
C PHE A 71 17.16 -6.81 8.19
N ILE A 72 16.48 -5.67 8.09
CA ILE A 72 16.98 -4.51 7.37
C ILE A 72 17.14 -3.33 8.34
N GLU A 73 18.16 -2.52 8.09
CA GLU A 73 18.38 -1.25 8.74
C GLU A 73 18.14 -0.15 7.72
N ILE A 74 17.28 0.80 8.05
CA ILE A 74 16.90 1.89 7.16
C ILE A 74 17.13 3.26 7.81
N ASP A 75 17.67 4.20 7.04
CA ASP A 75 17.61 5.63 7.35
C ASP A 75 16.39 6.21 6.65
N TYR A 76 15.37 6.54 7.42
CA TYR A 76 14.05 6.91 6.92
C TYR A 76 13.69 8.36 7.21
N VAL A 77 13.20 9.08 6.19
CA VAL A 77 12.72 10.46 6.32
C VAL A 77 11.27 10.46 6.79
N ARG A 78 11.05 10.86 8.05
CA ARG A 78 9.69 10.96 8.61
C ARG A 78 8.87 12.06 7.94
N THR A 79 7.57 11.79 7.75
CA THR A 79 6.65 12.79 7.17
C THR A 79 6.43 13.98 8.10
N LYS A 80 6.33 13.71 9.40
CA LYS A 80 5.92 14.66 10.44
C LYS A 80 6.85 15.86 10.54
N ASP A 81 8.17 15.62 10.58
CA ASP A 81 9.19 16.65 10.89
C ASP A 81 10.37 16.66 9.92
N LYS A 82 10.30 15.82 8.86
CA LYS A 82 11.35 15.65 7.84
C LYS A 82 12.71 15.19 8.39
N LYS A 83 12.75 14.73 9.65
CA LYS A 83 13.99 14.20 10.23
C LYS A 83 14.28 12.82 9.72
N VAL A 84 15.56 12.52 9.57
CA VAL A 84 16.04 11.16 9.29
C VAL A 84 16.09 10.39 10.60
N VAL A 85 15.50 9.22 10.63
CA VAL A 85 15.54 8.27 11.75
C VAL A 85 16.13 6.96 11.30
N HIS A 86 16.94 6.36 12.13
CA HIS A 86 17.46 5.01 11.93
C HIS A 86 16.48 3.99 12.50
N ARG A 87 16.20 2.91 11.75
CA ARG A 87 15.31 1.82 12.19
C ARG A 87 15.87 0.47 11.78
N LYS A 88 15.92 -0.47 12.73
CA LYS A 88 16.12 -1.89 12.46
C LYS A 88 14.75 -2.58 12.47
N VAL A 89 14.40 -3.26 11.39
CA VAL A 89 13.05 -3.80 11.20
C VAL A 89 13.09 -5.18 10.56
N LYS A 90 12.02 -5.95 10.80
CA LYS A 90 11.71 -7.25 10.17
C LYS A 90 10.79 -7.01 8.98
N PRO A 91 11.31 -6.92 7.75
CA PRO A 91 10.45 -6.69 6.58
C PRO A 91 9.61 -7.94 6.29
N VAL A 92 8.33 -7.73 5.97
CA VAL A 92 7.38 -8.84 5.75
C VAL A 92 6.65 -8.79 4.41
N ALA A 93 6.47 -7.60 3.82
CA ALA A 93 5.88 -7.47 2.49
C ALA A 93 6.28 -6.16 1.80
N ILE A 94 6.19 -6.14 0.46
CA ILE A 94 6.26 -4.95 -0.35
C ILE A 94 4.88 -4.75 -0.97
N MET A 95 4.29 -3.58 -0.77
CA MET A 95 2.94 -3.26 -1.24
C MET A 95 2.98 -2.03 -2.14
N PHE A 96 2.07 -1.98 -3.10
CA PHE A 96 1.81 -0.78 -3.89
C PHE A 96 0.43 -0.22 -3.52
N SER A 97 0.34 1.08 -3.33
CA SER A 97 -0.93 1.78 -3.13
C SER A 97 -0.86 3.22 -3.61
N GLU A 98 -1.91 3.64 -4.30
CA GLU A 98 -1.99 4.95 -4.95
C GLU A 98 -0.81 5.11 -5.95
N TYR A 99 0.19 5.89 -5.62
CA TYR A 99 1.34 6.19 -6.52
C TYR A 99 2.68 5.70 -5.96
N TYR A 100 2.67 4.92 -4.87
CA TYR A 100 3.91 4.64 -4.11
C TYR A 100 4.04 3.17 -3.76
N PHE A 101 5.29 2.74 -3.70
CA PHE A 101 5.65 1.47 -3.08
C PHE A 101 5.94 1.66 -1.60
N TYR A 102 5.58 0.65 -0.83
CA TYR A 102 5.74 0.60 0.61
C TYR A 102 6.35 -0.72 1.02
N VAL A 103 7.18 -0.70 2.05
CA VAL A 103 7.55 -1.89 2.81
C VAL A 103 6.78 -1.90 4.12
N THR A 104 6.14 -3.03 4.41
CA THR A 104 5.56 -3.31 5.71
C THR A 104 6.57 -4.11 6.53
N ALA A 105 6.80 -3.70 7.77
CA ALA A 105 7.81 -4.31 8.61
C ALA A 105 7.46 -4.19 10.10
N PHE A 106 7.86 -5.17 10.89
CA PHE A 106 7.79 -5.07 12.35
C PHE A 106 9.05 -4.42 12.90
N ILE A 107 8.89 -3.49 13.83
CA ILE A 107 9.98 -2.81 14.51
C ILE A 107 10.62 -3.79 15.50
N ASP A 108 11.95 -3.83 15.58
CA ASP A 108 12.68 -4.71 16.51
C ASP A 108 13.07 -4.00 17.83
N ASP A 109 12.99 -2.69 17.89
CA ASP A 109 13.36 -1.86 19.04
C ASP A 109 12.14 -1.56 19.90
N ASP A 110 12.15 -2.04 21.15
CA ASP A 110 11.04 -1.89 22.08
C ASP A 110 10.76 -0.43 22.50
N GLU A 111 11.77 0.44 22.54
CA GLU A 111 11.55 1.86 22.81
C GLU A 111 10.86 2.54 21.63
N VAL A 112 11.24 2.16 20.42
CA VAL A 112 10.57 2.64 19.21
C VAL A 112 9.15 2.09 19.10
N LYS A 113 8.91 0.84 19.48
CA LYS A 113 7.56 0.23 19.50
C LYS A 113 6.60 1.02 20.40
N LYS A 114 7.07 1.52 21.54
CA LYS A 114 6.28 2.37 22.45
C LYS A 114 5.80 3.67 21.75
N GLU A 115 6.63 4.27 20.91
CA GLU A 115 6.23 5.49 20.15
C GLU A 115 5.03 5.25 19.23
N PHE A 116 4.84 4.01 18.75
CA PHE A 116 3.79 3.63 17.80
C PHE A 116 2.64 2.84 18.44
N ASP A 117 2.72 2.55 19.75
CA ASP A 117 1.74 1.71 20.47
C ASP A 117 1.57 0.30 19.82
N VAL A 118 2.70 -0.31 19.42
CA VAL A 118 2.76 -1.63 18.74
C VAL A 118 3.56 -2.67 19.53
N LEU A 119 3.53 -2.60 20.85
CA LEU A 119 4.32 -3.47 21.73
C LEU A 119 4.11 -4.97 21.50
N ASP A 120 2.93 -5.35 21.03
CA ASP A 120 2.51 -6.73 20.79
C ASP A 120 2.69 -7.19 19.33
N ASP A 121 3.35 -6.38 18.49
CA ASP A 121 3.47 -6.62 17.05
C ASP A 121 2.10 -6.89 16.37
N SER A 122 1.01 -6.31 16.90
CA SER A 122 -0.37 -6.52 16.41
C SER A 122 -0.60 -6.03 14.98
N PHE A 123 0.22 -5.09 14.52
CA PHE A 123 0.22 -4.64 13.13
C PHE A 123 1.61 -4.10 12.72
N PRO A 124 2.00 -4.24 11.43
CA PRO A 124 3.29 -3.75 10.97
C PRO A 124 3.30 -2.23 10.79
N THR A 125 4.46 -1.64 10.94
CA THR A 125 4.73 -0.27 10.52
C THR A 125 4.94 -0.22 9.00
N ILE A 126 4.56 0.88 8.38
CA ILE A 126 4.55 1.07 6.93
C ILE A 126 5.54 2.17 6.55
N TYR A 127 6.48 1.85 5.68
CA TYR A 127 7.50 2.77 5.20
C TYR A 127 7.39 2.94 3.68
N ARG A 128 7.30 4.18 3.19
CA ARG A 128 7.37 4.46 1.75
C ARG A 128 8.80 4.28 1.26
N LEU A 129 8.99 3.54 0.16
CA LEU A 129 10.32 3.24 -0.37
C LEU A 129 11.09 4.50 -0.79
N ASP A 130 10.42 5.46 -1.42
CA ASP A 130 11.04 6.72 -1.89
C ASP A 130 11.60 7.61 -0.75
N ARG A 131 11.25 7.31 0.50
CA ARG A 131 11.74 8.01 1.70
C ARG A 131 12.88 7.30 2.42
N ILE A 132 13.25 6.12 1.97
CA ILE A 132 14.44 5.41 2.46
C ILE A 132 15.66 6.04 1.82
N LYS A 133 16.52 6.65 2.64
CA LYS A 133 17.77 7.29 2.18
C LYS A 133 18.93 6.32 2.12
N LYS A 134 18.92 5.34 3.01
CA LYS A 134 19.94 4.30 3.09
C LYS A 134 19.26 3.00 3.52
N LEU A 135 19.65 1.92 2.88
CA LEU A 135 19.27 0.55 3.21
C LEU A 135 20.53 -0.27 3.47
N ASN A 136 20.52 -1.05 4.53
CA ASN A 136 21.49 -2.10 4.80
C ASN A 136 20.75 -3.40 5.12
N VAL A 137 21.04 -4.46 4.39
CA VAL A 137 20.51 -5.80 4.71
C VAL A 137 21.45 -6.45 5.71
N SER A 138 20.96 -6.63 6.95
CA SER A 138 21.73 -7.22 8.04
C SER A 138 22.09 -8.68 7.76
N ASN A 139 23.17 -9.18 8.36
CA ASN A 139 23.49 -10.61 8.37
C ASN A 139 22.67 -11.40 9.40
N GLU A 140 21.91 -10.70 10.25
CA GLU A 140 21.06 -11.32 11.24
C GLU A 140 19.73 -11.78 10.63
N TYR A 141 19.25 -12.93 11.12
CA TYR A 141 17.99 -13.52 10.72
C TYR A 141 16.95 -13.37 11.83
N PHE A 142 15.70 -13.20 11.43
CA PHE A 142 14.59 -13.29 12.36
C PHE A 142 13.75 -14.54 12.05
N HIS A 143 13.04 -15.01 13.07
CA HIS A 143 12.11 -16.12 12.93
C HIS A 143 10.68 -15.64 13.11
N ILE A 144 9.80 -15.98 12.18
CA ILE A 144 8.36 -15.78 12.31
C ILE A 144 7.74 -17.17 12.40
N PRO A 145 7.13 -17.55 13.55
CA PRO A 145 6.39 -18.78 13.66
C PRO A 145 5.27 -18.82 12.60
N TYR A 146 4.95 -20.00 12.09
CA TYR A 146 3.90 -20.17 11.08
C TYR A 146 2.55 -19.58 11.53
N SER A 147 2.21 -19.73 12.82
CA SER A 147 1.00 -19.17 13.43
C SER A 147 0.95 -17.64 13.48
N SER A 148 2.11 -16.98 13.35
CA SER A 148 2.24 -15.51 13.41
C SER A 148 2.70 -14.94 12.07
N ARG A 149 2.57 -15.72 10.98
CA ARG A 149 2.96 -15.28 9.65
C ARG A 149 2.08 -14.12 9.21
N PHE A 150 2.73 -13.06 8.71
CA PHE A 150 2.03 -11.93 8.15
C PHE A 150 1.24 -12.34 6.90
N GLU A 151 -0.06 -12.13 6.93
CA GLU A 151 -0.96 -12.41 5.82
C GLU A 151 -1.20 -11.13 5.01
N GLU A 152 -0.35 -10.88 4.02
CA GLU A 152 -0.39 -9.68 3.20
C GLU A 152 -1.77 -9.44 2.57
N GLY A 153 -2.41 -10.50 2.04
CA GLY A 153 -3.73 -10.40 1.43
C GLY A 153 -4.81 -9.97 2.42
N GLU A 154 -4.77 -10.49 3.65
CA GLU A 154 -5.72 -10.12 4.69
C GLU A 154 -5.48 -8.68 5.21
N PHE A 155 -4.22 -8.29 5.33
CA PHE A 155 -3.85 -6.91 5.66
C PHE A 155 -4.32 -5.93 4.58
N ARG A 156 -4.12 -6.29 3.30
CA ARG A 156 -4.52 -5.48 2.15
C ARG A 156 -6.02 -5.17 2.11
N LYS A 157 -6.87 -6.12 2.49
CA LYS A 157 -8.33 -5.93 2.55
C LYS A 157 -8.74 -4.87 3.57
N ARG A 158 -7.93 -4.65 4.61
CA ARG A 158 -8.28 -3.82 5.78
C ARG A 158 -7.59 -2.48 5.81
N ILE A 159 -6.54 -2.26 5.00
CA ILE A 159 -5.80 -1.00 5.04
C ILE A 159 -6.26 -0.04 3.95
N GLN A 160 -6.41 1.24 4.31
CA GLN A 160 -6.73 2.32 3.37
C GLN A 160 -5.61 3.36 3.39
N PHE A 161 -5.22 3.86 2.20
CA PHE A 161 -4.17 4.86 2.01
C PHE A 161 -2.81 4.54 2.67
N MET A 162 -2.57 3.26 2.97
CA MET A 162 -1.37 2.79 3.70
C MET A 162 -1.14 3.53 5.04
N ILE A 163 -2.24 3.89 5.71
CA ILE A 163 -2.22 4.45 7.07
C ILE A 163 -2.48 3.33 8.05
N GLY A 164 -1.40 2.84 8.67
CA GLY A 164 -1.44 1.77 9.66
C GLY A 164 -2.06 2.19 10.98
N GLY A 165 -2.25 1.22 11.85
CA GLY A 165 -2.83 1.39 13.19
C GLY A 165 -3.55 0.13 13.66
N LYS A 166 -4.14 0.16 14.84
CA LYS A 166 -4.88 -0.97 15.43
C LYS A 166 -6.06 -1.35 14.54
N LEU A 167 -6.39 -2.64 14.54
CA LEU A 167 -7.59 -3.15 13.91
C LEU A 167 -8.83 -2.59 14.64
N ARG A 168 -9.78 -2.08 13.88
CA ARG A 168 -11.03 -1.55 14.41
C ARG A 168 -12.19 -1.85 13.48
N LYS A 169 -13.41 -1.78 14.02
CA LYS A 169 -14.65 -1.79 13.25
C LYS A 169 -15.13 -0.37 13.05
N VAL A 170 -15.59 -0.07 11.85
CA VAL A 170 -16.27 1.19 11.53
C VAL A 170 -17.68 0.90 11.10
N LYS A 171 -18.61 1.76 11.52
CA LYS A 171 -20.04 1.69 11.16
C LYS A 171 -20.44 3.01 10.52
N PHE A 172 -21.17 2.91 9.44
CA PHE A 172 -21.62 4.08 8.72
C PHE A 172 -22.89 3.80 7.93
N LYS A 173 -23.65 4.85 7.64
CA LYS A 173 -24.78 4.82 6.70
C LYS A 173 -24.30 5.31 5.35
N TYR A 174 -24.71 4.60 4.30
CA TYR A 174 -24.48 5.01 2.93
C TYR A 174 -25.83 5.29 2.23
N LYS A 175 -25.92 6.47 1.59
CA LYS A 175 -27.12 6.97 0.90
C LYS A 175 -26.93 7.12 -0.61
N GLY A 176 -25.75 6.72 -1.13
CA GLY A 176 -25.43 6.85 -2.55
C GLY A 176 -26.14 5.81 -3.42
N LEU A 177 -26.00 5.96 -4.72
CA LEU A 177 -26.67 5.14 -5.71
C LEU A 177 -26.03 3.77 -5.93
N ASP A 178 -24.74 3.64 -5.64
CA ASP A 178 -23.94 2.45 -5.95
C ASP A 178 -23.25 1.92 -4.68
N VAL A 179 -23.91 1.01 -4.00
CA VAL A 179 -23.36 0.36 -2.80
C VAL A 179 -22.24 -0.61 -3.15
N ASP A 180 -22.24 -1.19 -4.36
CA ASP A 180 -21.21 -2.16 -4.78
C ASP A 180 -19.84 -1.49 -4.84
N ALA A 181 -19.76 -0.23 -5.29
CA ALA A 181 -18.51 0.54 -5.27
C ALA A 181 -17.94 0.73 -3.84
N VAL A 182 -18.81 0.82 -2.83
CA VAL A 182 -18.40 0.86 -1.41
C VAL A 182 -17.86 -0.49 -0.96
N LEU A 183 -18.53 -1.58 -1.32
CA LEU A 183 -18.11 -2.95 -0.97
C LEU A 183 -16.81 -3.33 -1.68
N ASP A 184 -16.63 -2.93 -2.93
CA ASP A 184 -15.37 -3.11 -3.67
C ASP A 184 -14.22 -2.34 -3.02
N ARG A 185 -14.47 -1.13 -2.56
CA ARG A 185 -13.45 -0.32 -1.86
C ARG A 185 -13.10 -0.86 -0.48
N LEU A 186 -14.07 -1.41 0.23
CA LEU A 186 -13.92 -1.97 1.57
C LEU A 186 -14.26 -3.46 1.57
N PRO A 187 -13.33 -4.36 1.16
CA PRO A 187 -13.62 -5.78 0.97
C PRO A 187 -14.09 -6.54 2.22
N THR A 188 -13.92 -5.94 3.41
CA THR A 188 -14.43 -6.48 4.69
C THR A 188 -15.81 -5.94 5.05
N ALA A 189 -16.36 -5.02 4.24
CA ALA A 189 -17.64 -4.40 4.51
C ALA A 189 -18.79 -5.41 4.39
N ARG A 190 -19.78 -5.26 5.28
CA ARG A 190 -21.01 -6.03 5.29
C ARG A 190 -22.18 -5.10 5.45
N ILE A 191 -23.24 -5.30 4.67
CA ILE A 191 -24.52 -4.62 4.84
C ILE A 191 -25.22 -5.27 6.02
N MET A 192 -25.48 -4.51 7.07
CA MET A 192 -26.15 -4.96 8.29
C MET A 192 -27.68 -4.85 8.15
N SER A 193 -28.15 -3.77 7.54
CA SER A 193 -29.56 -3.53 7.24
C SER A 193 -29.73 -2.52 6.12
N VAL A 194 -30.91 -2.47 5.52
CA VAL A 194 -31.31 -1.47 4.54
C VAL A 194 -32.65 -0.89 4.99
N THR A 195 -32.74 0.42 5.08
CA THR A 195 -33.95 1.13 5.48
C THR A 195 -34.06 2.42 4.66
N ASP A 196 -35.18 2.66 4.00
CA ASP A 196 -35.45 3.88 3.22
C ASP A 196 -34.35 4.24 2.19
N ASN A 197 -33.83 3.23 1.46
CA ASN A 197 -32.68 3.35 0.55
C ASN A 197 -31.35 3.77 1.22
N GLU A 198 -31.26 3.68 2.53
CA GLU A 198 -30.01 3.84 3.27
C GLU A 198 -29.44 2.47 3.65
N TYR A 199 -28.15 2.27 3.38
CA TYR A 199 -27.42 1.05 3.72
C TYR A 199 -26.65 1.27 5.02
N TYR A 200 -26.92 0.45 6.03
CA TYR A 200 -26.13 0.39 7.25
C TYR A 200 -24.99 -0.60 7.05
N ILE A 201 -23.75 -0.14 7.10
CA ILE A 201 -22.58 -0.93 6.75
C ILE A 201 -21.60 -0.98 7.93
N GLU A 202 -21.07 -2.16 8.21
CA GLU A 202 -19.95 -2.39 9.13
C GLU A 202 -18.75 -2.90 8.32
N ALA A 203 -17.54 -2.38 8.60
CA ALA A 203 -16.30 -2.87 8.00
C ALA A 203 -15.17 -2.96 9.04
N GLU A 204 -14.26 -3.92 8.85
CA GLU A 204 -13.03 -4.04 9.63
C GLU A 204 -11.88 -3.35 8.91
N THR A 205 -11.15 -2.47 9.59
CA THR A 205 -10.06 -1.71 9.00
C THR A 205 -8.89 -1.52 9.97
N PHE A 206 -7.68 -1.37 9.43
CA PHE A 206 -6.53 -0.93 10.20
C PHE A 206 -6.41 0.61 10.17
N GLY A 207 -6.18 1.21 11.35
CA GLY A 207 -5.85 2.63 11.48
C GLY A 207 -6.95 3.59 11.01
N ALA A 208 -6.53 4.84 10.78
CA ALA A 208 -7.42 5.95 10.45
C ALA A 208 -7.59 6.22 8.94
N GLY A 209 -6.98 5.41 8.07
CA GLY A 209 -7.07 5.61 6.62
C GLY A 209 -8.50 5.56 6.09
N VAL A 210 -9.33 4.68 6.66
CA VAL A 210 -10.74 4.59 6.29
C VAL A 210 -11.52 5.89 6.55
N ASP A 211 -11.20 6.63 7.61
CA ASP A 211 -11.89 7.89 7.93
C ASP A 211 -11.68 8.95 6.84
N MET A 212 -10.49 8.97 6.24
CA MET A 212 -10.19 9.86 5.11
C MET A 212 -11.08 9.51 3.91
N TRP A 213 -11.21 8.21 3.63
CA TRP A 213 -12.06 7.77 2.53
C TRP A 213 -13.55 8.06 2.80
N LEU A 214 -14.05 7.72 3.99
CA LEU A 214 -15.44 8.00 4.37
C LEU A 214 -15.78 9.49 4.23
N ARG A 215 -14.91 10.37 4.73
CA ARG A 215 -15.10 11.83 4.60
C ARG A 215 -15.06 12.32 3.16
N SER A 216 -14.31 11.65 2.27
CA SER A 216 -14.25 12.02 0.86
C SER A 216 -15.55 11.75 0.10
N GLN A 217 -16.46 10.93 0.66
CA GLN A 217 -17.75 10.61 0.06
C GLN A 217 -18.81 11.72 0.29
N GLY A 218 -18.48 12.76 1.06
CA GLY A 218 -19.39 13.88 1.33
C GLY A 218 -20.70 13.43 1.99
N ASP A 219 -21.81 13.97 1.51
CA ASP A 219 -23.13 13.73 2.08
C ASP A 219 -23.68 12.32 1.85
N ASN A 220 -23.01 11.53 1.01
CA ASN A 220 -23.42 10.13 0.76
C ASN A 220 -23.11 9.22 1.96
N ILE A 221 -22.28 9.66 2.90
CA ILE A 221 -21.91 8.85 4.08
C ILE A 221 -22.17 9.65 5.37
N VAL A 222 -22.79 8.98 6.34
CA VAL A 222 -22.90 9.43 7.73
C VAL A 222 -22.19 8.42 8.60
N ILE A 223 -21.08 8.86 9.22
CA ILE A 223 -20.31 8.02 10.15
C ILE A 223 -21.05 7.94 11.46
N GLU A 224 -21.29 6.74 11.98
CA GLU A 224 -21.81 6.53 13.32
C GLU A 224 -20.64 6.54 14.30
N GLU A 225 -20.65 7.46 15.25
CA GLU A 225 -19.68 7.43 16.36
C GLU A 225 -19.99 6.21 17.24
N GLY A 226 -19.02 5.29 17.33
CA GLY A 226 -19.10 4.07 18.13
C GLY A 226 -18.58 4.25 19.53
#